data_b44741668c585b61a537ac02078fc9c9
#
_entry.id   b44741668c585b61a537ac02078fc9c9
#
_cell.length_a   1.000
_cell.length_b   1.000
_cell.length_c   1.000
_cell.angle_alpha   90.00
_cell.angle_beta   90.00
_cell.angle_gamma   90.00
#
_symmetry.space_group_name_H-M   'P 1'
#
loop_
_entity.id
_entity.type
_entity.pdbx_description
1 polymer ?
#
loop_
_entity_poly.entity_id
_entity_poly.type
_entity_poly.pdbx_seq_one_letter_code
_entity_poly.pdbx_strand_id
1 'polypeptide(L)'
;KIGETFLNLEDEEFYKYLEIAKKVLSGTIGNNLLELEFPLAEEVAGGRQQFLMGLRESRLKNDDLMDTFYDIIIDSYDYVGNYLILIFHDAYDVMTKTSDNDKLDESEEVYEYLLCAICPVNLTKPGLGYREDENRIGPRIRDWVVGAPDTGFVFPAFTDRSTDIHSVMFYTRDTKTPHAEFMEAGLGCGAKFTATEKKLTFQNIVKDVIGEDDEESDAMFLDIQGNLSGLIEVPAEDEEEKEPSPLTLTDIASVLSDSGLSEEQTAVIEKTYEDTFGEDLPSAEHLVDPKLVEANAKRKEKLELVEQVESLKHQLEET
;
A
#
# COMPACT_ATOMS: atom_id res chain seq x y z
N LYS A 1 -3.41 -14.68 -26.44
CA LYS A 1 -4.45 -15.00 -25.45
C LYS A 1 -4.44 -16.51 -25.22
N ILE A 2 -4.22 -16.93 -24.00
CA ILE A 2 -4.32 -18.31 -23.57
C ILE A 2 -5.53 -18.36 -22.63
N GLY A 3 -6.55 -19.11 -22.98
CA GLY A 3 -7.74 -19.29 -22.15
C GLY A 3 -7.73 -20.71 -21.57
N GLU A 4 -7.57 -20.83 -20.26
CA GLU A 4 -7.64 -22.07 -19.53
C GLU A 4 -8.67 -21.96 -18.41
N THR A 5 -9.33 -23.07 -18.09
CA THR A 5 -10.23 -23.14 -16.94
C THR A 5 -9.60 -23.98 -15.86
N PHE A 6 -9.84 -23.65 -14.59
CA PHE A 6 -9.32 -24.42 -13.47
C PHE A 6 -9.67 -25.91 -13.52
N LEU A 7 -10.77 -26.28 -14.17
CA LEU A 7 -11.19 -27.68 -14.28
C LEU A 7 -10.26 -28.55 -15.14
N ASN A 8 -9.41 -27.95 -15.97
CA ASN A 8 -8.49 -28.64 -16.87
C ASN A 8 -7.04 -28.61 -16.37
N LEU A 9 -6.76 -28.02 -15.21
CA LEU A 9 -5.43 -27.92 -14.64
C LEU A 9 -5.13 -29.14 -13.78
N GLU A 10 -3.85 -29.53 -13.77
CA GLU A 10 -3.34 -30.47 -12.76
C GLU A 10 -3.36 -29.79 -11.38
N ASP A 11 -3.52 -30.57 -10.31
CA ASP A 11 -3.65 -30.05 -8.94
C ASP A 11 -2.53 -29.09 -8.55
N GLU A 12 -1.29 -29.39 -8.94
CA GLU A 12 -0.12 -28.54 -8.64
C GLU A 12 -0.22 -27.18 -9.32
N GLU A 13 -0.62 -27.13 -10.58
CA GLU A 13 -0.83 -25.87 -11.32
C GLU A 13 -1.97 -25.07 -10.71
N PHE A 14 -3.09 -25.73 -10.42
CA PHE A 14 -4.25 -25.12 -9.78
C PHE A 14 -3.87 -24.40 -8.49
N TYR A 15 -3.13 -25.07 -7.60
CA TYR A 15 -2.68 -24.47 -6.35
C TYR A 15 -1.72 -23.28 -6.57
N LYS A 16 -0.87 -23.30 -7.61
CA LYS A 16 0.02 -22.19 -7.93
C LYS A 16 -0.74 -20.93 -8.38
N TYR A 17 -1.79 -21.10 -9.18
CA TYR A 17 -2.66 -19.97 -9.55
C TYR A 17 -3.42 -19.42 -8.32
N LEU A 18 -3.89 -20.26 -7.43
CA LEU A 18 -4.52 -19.83 -6.17
C LEU A 18 -3.55 -19.08 -5.25
N GLU A 19 -2.28 -19.50 -5.17
CA GLU A 19 -1.25 -18.77 -4.44
C GLU A 19 -1.06 -17.35 -4.98
N ILE A 20 -1.10 -17.17 -6.31
CA ILE A 20 -1.04 -15.85 -6.94
C ILE A 20 -2.27 -15.01 -6.57
N ALA A 21 -3.47 -15.55 -6.70
CA ALA A 21 -4.70 -14.86 -6.33
C ALA A 21 -4.70 -14.44 -4.85
N LYS A 22 -4.32 -15.37 -3.95
CA LYS A 22 -4.20 -15.10 -2.52
C LYS A 22 -3.20 -13.98 -2.22
N LYS A 23 -2.14 -13.86 -3.02
CA LYS A 23 -1.13 -12.82 -2.82
C LYS A 23 -1.69 -11.41 -3.06
N VAL A 24 -2.54 -11.24 -4.08
CA VAL A 24 -3.23 -9.97 -4.38
C VAL A 24 -4.19 -9.57 -3.25
N LEU A 25 -4.67 -10.52 -2.46
CA LEU A 25 -5.55 -10.28 -1.30
C LEU A 25 -4.77 -10.11 0.01
N SER A 26 -3.45 -10.10 -0.04
CA SER A 26 -2.61 -10.11 1.17
C SER A 26 -1.78 -8.84 1.30
N GLY A 27 -1.66 -8.36 2.54
CA GLY A 27 -0.84 -7.19 2.86
C GLY A 27 -1.51 -6.30 3.91
N THR A 28 -0.89 -5.16 4.15
CA THR A 28 -1.40 -4.18 5.10
C THR A 28 -2.32 -3.21 4.37
N ILE A 29 -3.53 -3.03 4.89
CA ILE A 29 -4.49 -2.02 4.40
C ILE A 29 -3.87 -0.62 4.58
N GLY A 30 -4.08 0.26 3.59
CA GLY A 30 -3.45 1.58 3.53
C GLY A 30 -1.99 1.57 3.06
N ASN A 31 -1.39 0.40 2.86
CA ASN A 31 -0.02 0.28 2.35
C ASN A 31 0.07 -0.61 1.12
N ASN A 32 -0.08 -1.95 1.28
CA ASN A 32 -0.11 -2.86 0.14
C ASN A 32 -1.49 -2.95 -0.52
N LEU A 33 -2.54 -2.74 0.26
CA LEU A 33 -3.94 -2.78 -0.16
C LEU A 33 -4.53 -1.38 -0.01
N LEU A 34 -4.93 -0.79 -1.12
CA LEU A 34 -5.54 0.55 -1.18
C LEU A 34 -6.97 0.43 -1.69
N GLU A 35 -7.91 0.93 -0.95
CA GLU A 35 -9.28 1.08 -1.42
C GLU A 35 -9.37 2.34 -2.28
N LEU A 36 -9.67 2.17 -3.58
CA LEU A 36 -9.80 3.25 -4.54
C LEU A 36 -11.27 3.42 -4.92
N GLU A 37 -11.77 4.63 -4.77
CA GLU A 37 -13.14 4.98 -5.12
C GLU A 37 -13.22 5.44 -6.57
N PHE A 38 -14.28 5.03 -7.28
CA PHE A 38 -14.57 5.54 -8.61
C PHE A 38 -15.16 6.95 -8.52
N PRO A 39 -14.62 7.91 -9.29
CA PRO A 39 -15.31 9.18 -9.46
C PRO A 39 -16.65 8.97 -10.20
N LEU A 40 -17.64 9.79 -9.93
CA LEU A 40 -18.99 9.68 -10.53
C LEU A 40 -18.96 9.62 -12.07
N ALA A 41 -17.95 10.22 -12.71
CA ALA A 41 -17.77 10.17 -14.16
C ALA A 41 -17.49 8.75 -14.67
N GLU A 42 -16.91 7.88 -13.84
CA GLU A 42 -16.59 6.49 -14.17
C GLU A 42 -17.73 5.51 -13.86
N GLU A 43 -18.78 5.97 -13.18
CA GLU A 43 -19.96 5.19 -12.82
C GLU A 43 -21.11 5.29 -13.86
N VAL A 44 -20.91 6.08 -14.90
CA VAL A 44 -21.87 6.22 -15.99
C VAL A 44 -21.54 5.28 -17.18
N ALA A 45 -22.48 5.16 -18.09
CA ALA A 45 -22.28 4.35 -19.30
C ALA A 45 -21.00 4.76 -20.07
N GLY A 46 -20.12 3.81 -20.28
CA GLY A 46 -18.80 4.03 -20.91
C GLY A 46 -17.67 4.29 -19.92
N GLY A 47 -17.95 4.49 -18.63
CA GLY A 47 -16.95 4.63 -17.59
C GLY A 47 -16.35 3.30 -17.14
N ARG A 48 -15.26 3.37 -16.40
CA ARG A 48 -14.46 2.21 -16.01
C ARG A 48 -15.18 1.28 -15.05
N GLN A 49 -15.90 1.84 -14.07
CA GLN A 49 -16.71 1.06 -13.13
C GLN A 49 -17.78 0.23 -13.88
N GLN A 50 -18.50 0.86 -14.83
CA GLN A 50 -19.51 0.17 -15.64
C GLN A 50 -18.90 -0.92 -16.54
N PHE A 51 -17.69 -0.68 -17.05
CA PHE A 51 -16.95 -1.69 -17.81
C PHE A 51 -16.62 -2.91 -16.94
N LEU A 52 -16.10 -2.71 -15.71
CA LEU A 52 -15.79 -3.79 -14.79
C LEU A 52 -17.05 -4.54 -14.32
N MET A 53 -18.17 -3.84 -14.13
CA MET A 53 -19.47 -4.47 -13.88
C MET A 53 -19.87 -5.41 -15.02
N GLY A 54 -19.82 -4.94 -16.27
CA GLY A 54 -20.13 -5.75 -17.43
C GLY A 54 -19.18 -6.95 -17.61
N LEU A 55 -17.89 -6.77 -17.33
CA LEU A 55 -16.91 -7.84 -17.37
C LEU A 55 -17.22 -8.93 -16.31
N ARG A 56 -17.57 -8.52 -15.09
CA ARG A 56 -17.99 -9.43 -14.01
C ARG A 56 -19.27 -10.19 -14.38
N GLU A 57 -20.30 -9.49 -14.85
CA GLU A 57 -21.58 -10.08 -15.25
C GLU A 57 -21.43 -11.07 -16.41
N SER A 58 -20.48 -10.82 -17.34
CA SER A 58 -20.15 -11.74 -18.42
C SER A 58 -19.48 -13.02 -17.93
N ARG A 59 -19.02 -13.08 -16.69
CA ARG A 59 -18.23 -14.18 -16.11
C ARG A 59 -17.02 -14.51 -16.97
N LEU A 60 -16.36 -13.50 -17.49
CA LEU A 60 -15.21 -13.59 -18.39
C LEU A 60 -15.49 -14.37 -19.72
N LYS A 61 -16.76 -14.49 -20.12
CA LYS A 61 -17.16 -15.25 -21.32
C LYS A 61 -17.32 -14.38 -22.56
N ASN A 62 -17.26 -13.05 -22.40
CA ASN A 62 -17.35 -12.12 -23.52
C ASN A 62 -15.94 -11.77 -24.02
N ASP A 63 -15.58 -12.28 -25.20
CA ASP A 63 -14.23 -12.09 -25.77
C ASP A 63 -13.91 -10.62 -26.06
N ASP A 64 -14.88 -9.83 -26.53
CA ASP A 64 -14.66 -8.40 -26.82
C ASP A 64 -14.36 -7.59 -25.54
N LEU A 65 -15.06 -7.90 -24.44
CA LEU A 65 -14.76 -7.30 -23.14
C LEU A 65 -13.40 -7.74 -22.62
N MET A 66 -13.04 -9.00 -22.80
CA MET A 66 -11.74 -9.53 -22.39
C MET A 66 -10.59 -8.89 -23.18
N ASP A 67 -10.73 -8.73 -24.49
CA ASP A 67 -9.72 -8.09 -25.32
C ASP A 67 -9.55 -6.61 -24.92
N THR A 68 -10.67 -5.89 -24.73
CA THR A 68 -10.66 -4.52 -24.21
C THR A 68 -9.98 -4.43 -22.85
N PHE A 69 -10.24 -5.37 -21.94
CA PHE A 69 -9.62 -5.42 -20.63
C PHE A 69 -8.09 -5.56 -20.71
N TYR A 70 -7.60 -6.45 -21.56
CA TYR A 70 -6.16 -6.60 -21.76
C TYR A 70 -5.52 -5.36 -22.38
N ASP A 71 -6.18 -4.73 -23.34
CA ASP A 71 -5.70 -3.48 -23.94
C ASP A 71 -5.58 -2.36 -22.90
N ILE A 72 -6.58 -2.22 -22.03
CA ILE A 72 -6.55 -1.26 -20.92
C ILE A 72 -5.32 -1.47 -20.02
N ILE A 73 -5.03 -2.71 -19.65
CA ILE A 73 -3.86 -3.00 -18.79
C ILE A 73 -2.57 -2.72 -19.53
N ILE A 74 -2.45 -3.15 -20.79
CA ILE A 74 -1.25 -2.95 -21.60
C ILE A 74 -0.94 -1.46 -21.77
N ASP A 75 -1.97 -0.64 -21.97
CA ASP A 75 -1.82 0.79 -22.21
C ASP A 75 -1.54 1.59 -20.91
N SER A 76 -1.89 1.04 -19.75
CA SER A 76 -1.82 1.75 -18.46
C SER A 76 -0.78 1.20 -17.46
N TYR A 77 -0.25 0.01 -17.70
CA TYR A 77 0.77 -0.59 -16.84
C TYR A 77 2.16 -0.37 -17.45
N ASP A 78 2.89 0.61 -16.94
CA ASP A 78 4.24 0.92 -17.39
C ASP A 78 5.26 -0.05 -16.76
N TYR A 79 5.62 -1.07 -17.53
CA TYR A 79 6.57 -2.10 -17.11
C TYR A 79 7.53 -2.48 -18.23
N VAL A 80 8.82 -2.38 -17.94
CA VAL A 80 9.90 -2.79 -18.87
C VAL A 80 10.19 -4.27 -18.72
N GLY A 81 9.63 -5.10 -19.60
CA GLY A 81 9.84 -6.54 -19.57
C GLY A 81 8.58 -7.32 -19.96
N ASN A 82 8.63 -8.63 -19.72
CA ASN A 82 7.49 -9.50 -19.95
C ASN A 82 6.68 -9.65 -18.66
N TYR A 83 5.37 -9.70 -18.78
CA TYR A 83 4.46 -9.96 -17.68
C TYR A 83 3.28 -10.82 -18.12
N LEU A 84 2.67 -11.47 -17.16
CA LEU A 84 1.46 -12.27 -17.29
C LEU A 84 0.30 -11.51 -16.64
N ILE A 85 -0.80 -11.35 -17.36
CA ILE A 85 -2.05 -10.84 -16.81
C ILE A 85 -2.94 -12.05 -16.54
N LEU A 86 -3.30 -12.20 -15.25
CA LEU A 86 -4.28 -13.19 -14.81
C LEU A 86 -5.54 -12.49 -14.39
N ILE A 87 -6.69 -13.00 -14.78
CA ILE A 87 -7.98 -12.56 -14.30
C ILE A 87 -8.80 -13.77 -13.85
N PHE A 88 -9.38 -13.65 -12.67
CA PHE A 88 -10.24 -14.66 -12.05
C PHE A 88 -11.62 -14.06 -11.88
N HIS A 89 -12.63 -14.89 -12.07
CA HIS A 89 -13.99 -14.64 -11.67
C HIS A 89 -14.41 -15.73 -10.71
N ASP A 90 -14.89 -15.35 -9.55
CA ASP A 90 -15.36 -16.30 -8.54
C ASP A 90 -16.52 -15.69 -7.75
N ALA A 91 -17.22 -16.52 -7.02
CA ALA A 91 -18.32 -16.14 -6.17
C ALA A 91 -18.33 -17.01 -4.92
N TYR A 92 -18.57 -16.41 -3.76
CA TYR A 92 -18.75 -17.14 -2.54
C TYR A 92 -19.92 -16.60 -1.72
N ASP A 93 -20.53 -17.47 -0.94
CA ASP A 93 -21.66 -17.12 -0.09
C ASP A 93 -21.16 -16.47 1.19
N VAL A 94 -21.61 -15.24 1.46
CA VAL A 94 -21.32 -14.53 2.69
C VAL A 94 -22.41 -14.83 3.70
N MET A 95 -22.06 -15.50 4.79
CA MET A 95 -22.99 -15.71 5.89
C MET A 95 -23.21 -14.41 6.65
N THR A 96 -24.38 -13.82 6.52
CA THR A 96 -24.77 -12.67 7.33
C THR A 96 -25.17 -13.15 8.74
N LYS A 97 -24.52 -12.59 9.77
CA LYS A 97 -24.89 -12.78 11.16
C LYS A 97 -25.78 -11.64 11.61
N THR A 98 -26.89 -11.95 12.27
CA THR A 98 -27.69 -10.92 12.98
C THR A 98 -26.98 -10.49 14.26
N SER A 99 -27.36 -9.31 14.77
CA SER A 99 -26.86 -8.76 16.04
C SER A 99 -27.04 -9.70 17.25
N ASP A 100 -27.96 -10.66 17.16
CA ASP A 100 -28.25 -11.67 18.19
C ASP A 100 -27.50 -13.01 17.99
N ASN A 101 -26.54 -13.03 17.05
CA ASN A 101 -25.74 -14.22 16.73
C ASN A 101 -26.53 -15.45 16.24
N ASP A 102 -27.81 -15.28 15.95
CA ASP A 102 -28.65 -16.31 15.35
C ASP A 102 -28.41 -16.35 13.83
N LYS A 103 -28.20 -17.55 13.31
CA LYS A 103 -28.13 -17.80 11.87
C LYS A 103 -29.50 -17.57 11.26
N LEU A 104 -29.64 -16.49 10.48
CA LEU A 104 -30.79 -16.36 9.59
C LEU A 104 -30.60 -17.31 8.42
N ASP A 105 -31.48 -18.29 8.33
CA ASP A 105 -31.47 -19.34 7.30
C ASP A 105 -31.77 -18.85 5.86
N GLU A 106 -31.95 -17.54 5.61
CA GLU A 106 -32.52 -17.07 4.34
C GLU A 106 -31.88 -15.82 3.69
N SER A 107 -30.71 -15.35 4.11
CA SER A 107 -30.03 -14.30 3.35
C SER A 107 -28.56 -14.65 3.10
N GLU A 108 -28.32 -15.50 2.12
CA GLU A 108 -27.03 -15.69 1.52
C GLU A 108 -26.78 -14.49 0.57
N GLU A 109 -25.98 -13.51 1.00
CA GLU A 109 -25.42 -12.54 0.09
C GLU A 109 -24.30 -13.22 -0.69
N VAL A 110 -24.47 -13.33 -2.00
CA VAL A 110 -23.43 -13.88 -2.88
C VAL A 110 -22.49 -12.77 -3.25
N TYR A 111 -21.24 -12.86 -2.79
CA TYR A 111 -20.16 -11.97 -3.24
C TYR A 111 -19.54 -12.52 -4.53
N GLU A 112 -19.88 -11.88 -5.65
CA GLU A 112 -19.33 -12.19 -6.97
C GLU A 112 -18.29 -11.13 -7.35
N TYR A 113 -17.05 -11.56 -7.67
CA TYR A 113 -15.93 -10.65 -7.84
C TYR A 113 -15.02 -11.03 -9.01
N LEU A 114 -14.28 -10.02 -9.46
CA LEU A 114 -13.13 -10.16 -10.34
C LEU A 114 -11.85 -9.94 -9.52
N LEU A 115 -10.85 -10.78 -9.75
CA LEU A 115 -9.52 -10.58 -9.22
C LEU A 115 -8.53 -10.57 -10.37
N CYS A 116 -7.78 -9.48 -10.51
CA CYS A 116 -6.70 -9.36 -11.48
C CYS A 116 -5.35 -9.41 -10.78
N ALA A 117 -4.40 -10.13 -11.38
CA ALA A 117 -3.01 -10.17 -10.94
C ALA A 117 -2.09 -9.95 -12.14
N ILE A 118 -1.14 -9.02 -12.01
CA ILE A 118 -0.12 -8.75 -13.02
C ILE A 118 1.22 -9.24 -12.46
N CYS A 119 1.77 -10.27 -13.08
CA CYS A 119 2.97 -10.97 -12.62
C CYS A 119 4.13 -10.77 -13.58
N PRO A 120 5.29 -10.27 -13.13
CA PRO A 120 6.49 -10.21 -13.95
C PRO A 120 6.91 -11.61 -14.40
N VAL A 121 7.38 -11.72 -15.64
CA VAL A 121 7.91 -12.98 -16.19
C VAL A 121 9.37 -12.79 -16.58
N ASN A 122 10.25 -13.48 -15.90
CA ASN A 122 11.69 -13.30 -16.06
C ASN A 122 12.41 -14.61 -16.40
N LEU A 123 13.50 -14.49 -17.18
CA LEU A 123 14.40 -15.62 -17.36
C LEU A 123 15.11 -15.94 -16.05
N THR A 124 15.22 -17.23 -15.72
CA THR A 124 16.05 -17.69 -14.62
C THR A 124 17.49 -17.19 -14.77
N LYS A 125 18.16 -16.93 -13.62
CA LYS A 125 19.52 -16.41 -13.63
C LYS A 125 20.47 -17.36 -14.38
N PRO A 126 21.41 -16.82 -15.15
CA PRO A 126 22.45 -17.63 -15.76
C PRO A 126 23.30 -18.32 -14.67
N GLY A 127 23.88 -19.45 -15.00
CA GLY A 127 24.70 -20.22 -14.05
C GLY A 127 25.13 -21.58 -14.63
N LEU A 128 25.67 -22.42 -13.78
CA LEU A 128 25.97 -23.79 -14.10
C LEU A 128 24.87 -24.72 -13.63
N GLY A 129 24.57 -25.72 -14.40
CA GLY A 129 23.59 -26.78 -14.11
C GLY A 129 24.15 -28.13 -14.46
N TYR A 130 23.66 -29.17 -13.80
CA TYR A 130 23.95 -30.55 -14.18
C TYR A 130 22.97 -30.98 -15.29
N ARG A 131 23.53 -31.51 -16.37
CA ARG A 131 22.79 -32.11 -17.47
C ARG A 131 22.83 -33.60 -17.33
N GLU A 132 21.71 -34.16 -16.94
CA GLU A 132 21.59 -35.59 -16.64
C GLU A 132 21.78 -36.45 -17.90
N ASP A 133 21.20 -36.01 -19.03
CA ASP A 133 21.32 -36.64 -20.34
C ASP A 133 22.74 -36.73 -20.87
N GLU A 134 23.57 -35.73 -20.59
CA GLU A 134 24.96 -35.65 -21.00
C GLU A 134 25.95 -36.03 -19.88
N ASN A 135 25.44 -36.29 -18.66
CA ASN A 135 26.22 -36.55 -17.45
C ASN A 135 27.38 -35.58 -17.24
N ARG A 136 27.08 -34.26 -17.40
CA ARG A 136 28.08 -33.21 -17.27
C ARG A 136 27.55 -31.94 -16.64
N ILE A 137 28.47 -31.11 -16.12
CA ILE A 137 28.20 -29.74 -15.73
C ILE A 137 28.34 -28.85 -16.98
N GLY A 138 27.33 -28.00 -17.22
CA GLY A 138 27.32 -27.08 -18.35
C GLY A 138 26.51 -25.82 -18.05
N PRO A 139 26.33 -24.91 -19.00
CA PRO A 139 25.45 -23.77 -18.85
C PRO A 139 24.03 -24.22 -18.49
N ARG A 140 23.46 -23.55 -17.50
CA ARG A 140 22.04 -23.80 -17.09
C ARG A 140 21.10 -23.47 -18.25
N ILE A 141 20.15 -24.36 -18.52
CA ILE A 141 19.01 -24.03 -19.38
C ILE A 141 18.18 -22.99 -18.62
N ARG A 142 17.87 -21.90 -19.30
CA ARG A 142 17.13 -20.77 -18.72
C ARG A 142 15.70 -20.86 -19.13
N ASP A 143 14.81 -20.97 -18.15
CA ASP A 143 13.36 -20.96 -18.35
C ASP A 143 12.77 -19.60 -18.01
N TRP A 144 11.67 -19.26 -18.65
CA TRP A 144 10.84 -18.14 -18.25
C TRP A 144 10.02 -18.53 -17.04
N VAL A 145 10.10 -17.74 -15.97
CA VAL A 145 9.43 -18.03 -14.71
C VAL A 145 8.51 -16.87 -14.34
N VAL A 146 7.28 -17.20 -14.00
CA VAL A 146 6.30 -16.25 -13.47
C VAL A 146 6.67 -15.89 -12.04
N GLY A 147 6.85 -14.60 -11.78
CA GLY A 147 7.11 -14.06 -10.45
C GLY A 147 5.83 -13.86 -9.63
N ALA A 148 6.00 -13.45 -8.39
CA ALA A 148 4.87 -12.99 -7.58
C ALA A 148 4.20 -11.76 -8.20
N PRO A 149 2.90 -11.53 -7.97
CA PRO A 149 2.21 -10.36 -8.47
C PRO A 149 2.93 -9.07 -8.08
N ASP A 150 3.13 -8.19 -9.04
CA ASP A 150 3.67 -6.85 -8.84
C ASP A 150 2.57 -5.89 -8.43
N THR A 151 1.45 -5.97 -9.14
CA THR A 151 0.22 -5.24 -8.86
C THR A 151 -1.00 -6.09 -9.20
N GLY A 152 -2.17 -5.63 -8.83
CA GLY A 152 -3.44 -6.26 -9.12
C GLY A 152 -4.59 -5.55 -8.42
N PHE A 153 -5.78 -6.11 -8.54
CA PHE A 153 -6.96 -5.55 -7.87
C PHE A 153 -8.06 -6.58 -7.70
N VAL A 154 -9.00 -6.28 -6.82
CA VAL A 154 -10.27 -7.00 -6.67
C VAL A 154 -11.41 -6.03 -6.85
N PHE A 155 -12.39 -6.39 -7.67
CA PHE A 155 -13.60 -5.60 -7.90
C PHE A 155 -14.86 -6.47 -7.83
N PRO A 156 -15.91 -6.04 -7.14
CA PRO A 156 -16.01 -4.89 -6.24
C PRO A 156 -15.11 -5.00 -5.00
N ALA A 157 -14.81 -3.90 -4.33
CA ALA A 157 -14.16 -3.96 -3.03
C ALA A 157 -15.06 -4.69 -2.03
N PHE A 158 -14.45 -5.47 -1.15
CA PHE A 158 -15.14 -6.16 -0.07
C PHE A 158 -14.55 -5.70 1.26
N THR A 159 -15.38 -5.03 2.03
CA THR A 159 -15.06 -4.63 3.40
C THR A 159 -15.70 -5.59 4.39
N ASP A 160 -15.34 -5.51 5.67
CA ASP A 160 -15.90 -6.37 6.73
C ASP A 160 -17.43 -6.31 6.85
N ARG A 161 -18.07 -5.34 6.20
CA ARG A 161 -19.50 -5.08 6.32
C ARG A 161 -20.31 -5.34 5.06
N SER A 162 -19.75 -5.12 3.88
CA SER A 162 -20.50 -5.25 2.61
C SER A 162 -19.61 -5.21 1.37
N THR A 163 -20.18 -5.65 0.26
CA THR A 163 -19.63 -5.45 -1.08
C THR A 163 -19.84 -3.99 -1.49
N ASP A 164 -18.78 -3.32 -1.90
CA ASP A 164 -18.84 -1.95 -2.42
C ASP A 164 -18.51 -1.90 -3.91
N ILE A 165 -19.54 -1.69 -4.73
CA ILE A 165 -19.42 -1.57 -6.19
C ILE A 165 -18.84 -0.20 -6.62
N HIS A 166 -18.75 0.76 -5.71
CA HIS A 166 -18.21 2.10 -5.97
C HIS A 166 -16.70 2.14 -5.75
N SER A 167 -16.12 1.05 -5.27
CA SER A 167 -14.71 0.94 -4.93
C SER A 167 -14.06 -0.31 -5.50
N VAL A 168 -12.75 -0.25 -5.67
CA VAL A 168 -11.89 -1.36 -6.03
C VAL A 168 -10.77 -1.50 -4.99
N MET A 169 -10.46 -2.72 -4.57
CA MET A 169 -9.31 -2.98 -3.71
C MET A 169 -8.08 -3.20 -4.59
N PHE A 170 -7.17 -2.24 -4.58
CA PHE A 170 -5.94 -2.24 -5.34
C PHE A 170 -4.80 -2.84 -4.52
N TYR A 171 -4.00 -3.69 -5.15
CA TYR A 171 -2.81 -4.30 -4.56
C TYR A 171 -1.54 -3.78 -5.22
N THR A 172 -0.56 -3.43 -4.40
CA THR A 172 0.81 -3.17 -4.85
C THR A 172 1.82 -3.94 -3.99
N ARG A 173 2.81 -4.54 -4.65
CA ARG A 173 3.94 -5.17 -3.97
C ARG A 173 4.97 -4.16 -3.52
N ASP A 174 5.27 -3.19 -4.39
CA ASP A 174 6.20 -2.10 -4.09
C ASP A 174 5.42 -0.88 -3.56
N THR A 175 5.45 -0.73 -2.25
CA THR A 175 4.78 0.37 -1.57
C THR A 175 5.47 1.73 -1.73
N LYS A 176 6.64 1.79 -2.38
CA LYS A 176 7.32 3.05 -2.70
C LYS A 176 6.97 3.57 -4.09
N THR A 177 6.57 2.68 -4.98
CA THR A 177 6.19 2.98 -6.37
C THR A 177 4.94 2.17 -6.74
N PRO A 178 3.74 2.56 -6.25
CA PRO A 178 2.55 1.73 -6.29
C PRO A 178 1.82 1.70 -7.64
N HIS A 179 2.42 2.14 -8.74
CA HIS A 179 1.79 2.21 -10.06
C HIS A 179 0.58 3.16 -10.12
N ALA A 180 0.79 4.43 -9.76
CA ALA A 180 -0.26 5.47 -9.80
C ALA A 180 -0.91 5.60 -11.19
N GLU A 181 -0.12 5.46 -12.26
CA GLU A 181 -0.59 5.45 -13.66
C GLU A 181 -1.62 4.35 -13.92
N PHE A 182 -1.48 3.19 -13.28
CA PHE A 182 -2.45 2.10 -13.42
C PHE A 182 -3.72 2.37 -12.60
N MET A 183 -3.61 3.02 -11.43
CA MET A 183 -4.79 3.46 -10.68
C MET A 183 -5.63 4.45 -11.50
N GLU A 184 -4.99 5.41 -12.15
CA GLU A 184 -5.65 6.48 -12.91
C GLU A 184 -6.09 6.01 -14.30
N ALA A 185 -5.17 5.64 -15.15
CA ALA A 185 -5.46 5.30 -16.55
C ALA A 185 -6.10 3.91 -16.70
N GLY A 186 -5.69 2.95 -15.87
CA GLY A 186 -6.19 1.58 -15.92
C GLY A 186 -7.55 1.42 -15.24
N LEU A 187 -7.66 1.87 -14.00
CA LEU A 187 -8.87 1.69 -13.20
C LEU A 187 -9.81 2.90 -13.22
N GLY A 188 -9.35 4.07 -13.68
CA GLY A 188 -10.15 5.30 -13.70
C GLY A 188 -10.37 5.91 -12.32
N CYS A 189 -9.62 5.47 -11.31
CA CYS A 189 -9.69 5.99 -9.95
C CYS A 189 -8.65 7.08 -9.73
N GLY A 190 -8.84 7.93 -8.72
CA GLY A 190 -7.77 8.82 -8.27
C GLY A 190 -6.62 8.01 -7.65
N ALA A 191 -5.37 8.39 -7.94
CA ALA A 191 -4.23 7.77 -7.28
C ALA A 191 -4.25 8.08 -5.77
N LYS A 192 -3.97 7.07 -4.95
CA LYS A 192 -3.79 7.22 -3.50
C LYS A 192 -2.35 6.89 -3.11
N PHE A 193 -1.83 7.62 -2.13
CA PHE A 193 -0.53 7.32 -1.54
C PHE A 193 -0.59 6.10 -0.64
N THR A 194 0.44 5.26 -0.70
CA THR A 194 0.65 4.24 0.33
C THR A 194 1.13 4.87 1.64
N ALA A 195 0.97 4.19 2.76
CA ALA A 195 1.54 4.63 4.04
C ALA A 195 3.05 4.85 3.95
N THR A 196 3.75 4.02 3.18
CA THR A 196 5.19 4.16 2.92
C THR A 196 5.51 5.43 2.14
N GLU A 197 4.75 5.74 1.08
CA GLU A 197 4.93 6.98 0.32
C GLU A 197 4.62 8.21 1.18
N LYS A 198 3.53 8.20 1.94
CA LYS A 198 3.16 9.29 2.86
C LYS A 198 4.32 9.62 3.80
N LYS A 199 4.92 8.59 4.42
CA LYS A 199 6.07 8.75 5.29
C LYS A 199 7.28 9.34 4.57
N LEU A 200 7.68 8.76 3.46
CA LEU A 200 8.86 9.23 2.71
C LEU A 200 8.67 10.64 2.17
N THR A 201 7.50 10.94 1.64
CA THR A 201 7.17 12.26 1.10
C THR A 201 7.20 13.32 2.19
N PHE A 202 6.60 13.06 3.36
CA PHE A 202 6.64 13.97 4.49
C PHE A 202 8.08 14.20 4.98
N GLN A 203 8.87 13.13 5.12
CA GLN A 203 10.28 13.24 5.50
C GLN A 203 11.07 14.12 4.53
N ASN A 204 10.84 13.97 3.22
CA ASN A 204 11.48 14.80 2.20
C ASN A 204 11.04 16.26 2.31
N ILE A 205 9.73 16.54 2.46
CA ILE A 205 9.21 17.91 2.65
C ILE A 205 9.89 18.60 3.83
N VAL A 206 10.03 17.90 4.95
CA VAL A 206 10.68 18.45 6.14
C VAL A 206 12.17 18.70 5.88
N LYS A 207 12.90 17.74 5.35
CA LYS A 207 14.33 17.82 5.10
C LYS A 207 14.70 18.89 4.08
N ASP A 208 13.89 19.08 3.05
CA ASP A 208 14.07 20.15 2.05
C ASP A 208 14.06 21.55 2.68
N VAL A 209 13.35 21.72 3.80
CA VAL A 209 13.21 23.00 4.49
C VAL A 209 14.25 23.19 5.59
N ILE A 210 14.53 22.14 6.38
CA ILE A 210 15.49 22.24 7.50
C ILE A 210 16.95 22.01 7.07
N GLY A 211 17.18 21.36 5.91
CA GLY A 211 18.51 20.92 5.47
C GLY A 211 18.89 19.52 5.97
N GLU A 212 19.98 18.99 5.46
CA GLU A 212 20.45 17.63 5.76
C GLU A 212 21.87 17.57 6.36
N ASP A 213 22.60 18.70 6.44
CA ASP A 213 24.06 18.70 6.58
C ASP A 213 24.59 19.17 7.96
N ASP A 214 23.72 19.36 8.97
CA ASP A 214 24.17 19.81 10.28
C ASP A 214 23.47 19.08 11.45
N GLU A 215 24.15 19.06 12.62
CA GLU A 215 23.64 18.39 13.83
C GLU A 215 22.34 19.02 14.36
N GLU A 216 22.08 20.29 14.07
CA GLU A 216 20.87 20.99 14.50
C GLU A 216 19.67 20.55 13.66
N SER A 217 19.81 20.44 12.35
CA SER A 217 18.79 19.91 11.44
C SER A 217 18.45 18.45 11.77
N ASP A 218 19.45 17.61 12.01
CA ASP A 218 19.23 16.25 12.45
C ASP A 218 18.46 16.16 13.78
N ALA A 219 18.81 17.03 14.72
CA ALA A 219 18.12 17.09 16.00
C ALA A 219 16.66 17.53 15.87
N MET A 220 16.38 18.56 15.06
CA MET A 220 15.02 19.02 14.77
C MET A 220 14.20 17.91 14.10
N PHE A 221 14.78 17.22 13.12
CA PHE A 221 14.11 16.13 12.43
C PHE A 221 13.74 14.98 13.37
N LEU A 222 14.63 14.60 14.29
CA LEU A 222 14.36 13.60 15.31
C LEU A 222 13.28 14.07 16.31
N ASP A 223 13.28 15.36 16.68
CA ASP A 223 12.27 15.92 17.55
C ASP A 223 10.88 15.93 16.92
N ILE A 224 10.78 16.23 15.60
CA ILE A 224 9.53 16.11 14.84
C ILE A 224 9.00 14.68 14.93
N GLN A 225 9.85 13.66 14.74
CA GLN A 225 9.42 12.25 14.81
C GLN A 225 8.95 11.87 16.23
N GLY A 226 9.62 12.38 17.26
CA GLY A 226 9.21 12.19 18.65
C GLY A 226 7.87 12.84 18.98
N ASN A 227 7.65 14.07 18.52
CA ASN A 227 6.40 14.81 18.73
C ASN A 227 5.23 14.20 17.96
N LEU A 228 5.44 13.75 16.71
CA LEU A 228 4.45 12.97 15.96
C LEU A 228 4.07 11.67 16.67
N SER A 229 5.04 10.98 17.24
CA SER A 229 4.76 9.74 18.00
C SER A 229 3.85 9.99 19.21
N GLY A 230 3.92 11.18 19.79
CA GLY A 230 3.05 11.60 20.90
C GLY A 230 1.59 11.81 20.49
N LEU A 231 1.30 11.94 19.20
CA LEU A 231 -0.06 12.10 18.65
C LEU A 231 -0.72 10.77 18.28
N ILE A 232 0.01 9.65 18.36
CA ILE A 232 -0.57 8.33 18.10
C ILE A 232 -1.52 7.98 19.23
N GLU A 233 -2.80 7.80 18.88
CA GLU A 233 -3.82 7.36 19.81
C GLU A 233 -3.62 5.87 20.13
N VAL A 234 -3.44 5.54 21.40
CA VAL A 234 -3.42 4.15 21.86
C VAL A 234 -4.85 3.76 22.19
N PRO A 235 -5.48 2.81 21.46
CA PRO A 235 -6.82 2.38 21.78
C PRO A 235 -6.90 1.84 23.22
N ALA A 236 -7.97 2.17 23.94
CA ALA A 236 -8.26 1.54 25.22
C ALA A 236 -8.58 0.05 25.01
N GLU A 237 -8.25 -0.82 26.00
CA GLU A 237 -8.35 -2.29 25.90
C GLU A 237 -9.73 -2.83 25.47
N ASP A 238 -10.79 -2.02 25.50
CA ASP A 238 -12.16 -2.38 25.17
C ASP A 238 -12.75 -1.60 23.97
N GLU A 239 -11.96 -0.78 23.25
CA GLU A 239 -12.43 -0.06 22.06
C GLU A 239 -12.09 -0.84 20.79
N GLU A 240 -13.08 -0.93 19.86
CA GLU A 240 -12.85 -1.42 18.50
C GLU A 240 -11.74 -0.56 17.84
N GLU A 241 -10.86 -1.18 17.07
CA GLU A 241 -9.83 -0.49 16.29
C GLU A 241 -10.50 0.58 15.41
N LYS A 242 -10.31 1.85 15.79
CA LYS A 242 -10.76 2.99 14.99
C LYS A 242 -9.73 3.26 13.90
N GLU A 243 -10.20 3.68 12.74
CA GLU A 243 -9.29 4.19 11.72
C GLU A 243 -8.49 5.37 12.29
N PRO A 244 -7.16 5.41 12.05
CA PRO A 244 -6.31 6.48 12.54
C PRO A 244 -6.79 7.85 12.05
N SER A 245 -6.90 8.81 12.95
CA SER A 245 -7.33 10.17 12.61
C SER A 245 -6.31 10.87 11.70
N PRO A 246 -6.74 11.51 10.60
CA PRO A 246 -5.83 12.26 9.75
C PRO A 246 -5.28 13.49 10.49
N LEU A 247 -4.00 13.79 10.27
CA LEU A 247 -3.34 14.96 10.84
C LEU A 247 -3.76 16.23 10.10
N THR A 248 -4.34 17.16 10.83
CA THR A 248 -4.71 18.47 10.30
C THR A 248 -3.48 19.39 10.16
N LEU A 249 -3.61 20.49 9.42
CA LEU A 249 -2.58 21.52 9.34
C LEU A 249 -2.22 22.08 10.73
N THR A 250 -3.21 22.22 11.62
CA THR A 250 -2.97 22.69 12.98
C THR A 250 -2.11 21.73 13.79
N ASP A 251 -2.33 20.41 13.62
CA ASP A 251 -1.52 19.39 14.28
C ASP A 251 -0.07 19.42 13.78
N ILE A 252 0.10 19.54 12.47
CA ILE A 252 1.43 19.66 11.84
C ILE A 252 2.14 20.92 12.31
N ALA A 253 1.47 22.09 12.32
CA ALA A 253 2.03 23.33 12.81
C ALA A 253 2.51 23.24 14.26
N SER A 254 1.70 22.61 15.13
CA SER A 254 2.08 22.41 16.53
C SER A 254 3.32 21.54 16.66
N VAL A 255 3.36 20.40 15.97
CA VAL A 255 4.51 19.49 15.98
C VAL A 255 5.79 20.18 15.51
N LEU A 256 5.72 20.95 14.42
CA LEU A 256 6.87 21.67 13.86
C LEU A 256 7.37 22.78 14.81
N SER A 257 6.46 23.57 15.38
CA SER A 257 6.80 24.62 16.34
C SER A 257 7.43 24.04 17.61
N ASP A 258 6.86 22.95 18.13
CA ASP A 258 7.38 22.26 19.32
C ASP A 258 8.76 21.62 19.07
N SER A 259 9.10 21.41 17.81
CA SER A 259 10.40 20.88 17.39
C SER A 259 11.44 21.96 17.08
N GLY A 260 11.09 23.23 17.29
CA GLY A 260 12.02 24.38 17.18
C GLY A 260 12.12 25.00 15.79
N LEU A 261 11.20 24.71 14.87
CA LEU A 261 11.16 25.35 13.56
C LEU A 261 10.66 26.79 13.67
N SER A 262 11.18 27.67 12.81
CA SER A 262 10.70 29.03 12.69
C SER A 262 9.30 29.10 12.04
N GLU A 263 8.59 30.21 12.25
CA GLU A 263 7.28 30.43 11.62
C GLU A 263 7.35 30.36 10.09
N GLU A 264 8.46 30.84 9.47
CA GLU A 264 8.64 30.78 8.02
C GLU A 264 8.81 29.33 7.53
N GLN A 265 9.64 28.53 8.23
CA GLN A 265 9.84 27.11 7.90
C GLN A 265 8.55 26.33 8.07
N THR A 266 7.83 26.55 9.16
CA THR A 266 6.54 25.92 9.44
C THR A 266 5.54 26.22 8.33
N ALA A 267 5.39 27.49 7.93
CA ALA A 267 4.46 27.90 6.87
C ALA A 267 4.78 27.25 5.50
N VAL A 268 6.07 27.09 5.17
CA VAL A 268 6.48 26.41 3.93
C VAL A 268 6.11 24.93 3.96
N ILE A 269 6.37 24.26 5.10
CA ILE A 269 6.04 22.84 5.26
C ILE A 269 4.53 22.63 5.23
N GLU A 270 3.75 23.43 5.96
CA GLU A 270 2.27 23.35 5.97
C GLU A 270 1.70 23.49 4.56
N LYS A 271 2.14 24.49 3.81
CA LYS A 271 1.70 24.70 2.44
C LYS A 271 2.04 23.51 1.54
N THR A 272 3.28 23.04 1.61
CA THR A 272 3.71 21.88 0.80
C THR A 272 2.97 20.59 1.18
N TYR A 273 2.69 20.43 2.48
CA TYR A 273 1.89 19.32 3.00
C TYR A 273 0.46 19.33 2.45
N GLU A 274 -0.21 20.50 2.48
CA GLU A 274 -1.56 20.67 1.94
C GLU A 274 -1.58 20.47 0.42
N ASP A 275 -0.64 21.07 -0.30
CA ASP A 275 -0.53 20.96 -1.76
C ASP A 275 -0.24 19.49 -2.20
N THR A 276 0.46 18.73 -1.38
CA THR A 276 0.87 17.36 -1.71
C THR A 276 -0.19 16.32 -1.38
N PHE A 277 -0.76 16.38 -0.19
CA PHE A 277 -1.67 15.34 0.29
C PHE A 277 -3.15 15.67 0.03
N GLY A 278 -3.50 16.95 -0.13
CA GLY A 278 -4.86 17.38 -0.46
C GLY A 278 -5.91 16.78 0.50
N GLU A 279 -6.81 15.97 -0.03
CA GLU A 279 -7.85 15.29 0.74
C GLU A 279 -7.38 13.97 1.39
N ASP A 280 -6.26 13.40 0.94
CA ASP A 280 -5.69 12.14 1.45
C ASP A 280 -4.63 12.39 2.53
N LEU A 281 -5.00 13.13 3.58
CA LEU A 281 -4.10 13.50 4.67
C LEU A 281 -3.60 12.25 5.41
N PRO A 282 -2.27 12.18 5.70
CA PRO A 282 -1.72 11.10 6.50
C PRO A 282 -2.11 11.21 7.98
N SER A 283 -2.15 10.07 8.68
CA SER A 283 -2.23 10.02 10.13
C SER A 283 -0.84 10.05 10.77
N ALA A 284 -0.76 10.26 12.09
CA ALA A 284 0.50 10.18 12.83
C ALA A 284 1.19 8.82 12.64
N GLU A 285 0.43 7.74 12.65
CA GLU A 285 0.94 6.37 12.44
C GLU A 285 1.61 6.20 11.08
N HIS A 286 1.10 6.87 10.05
CA HIS A 286 1.69 6.84 8.71
C HIS A 286 3.01 7.59 8.62
N LEU A 287 3.21 8.66 9.39
CA LEU A 287 4.37 9.55 9.30
C LEU A 287 5.51 9.17 10.23
N VAL A 288 5.21 8.47 11.32
CA VAL A 288 6.21 8.08 12.32
C VAL A 288 7.08 6.93 11.81
N ASP A 289 8.39 7.07 12.02
CA ASP A 289 9.35 6.00 11.88
C ASP A 289 9.83 5.55 13.27
N PRO A 290 9.50 4.33 13.72
CA PRO A 290 9.86 3.86 15.04
C PRO A 290 11.37 3.89 15.32
N LYS A 291 12.21 3.71 14.28
CA LYS A 291 13.66 3.78 14.43
C LYS A 291 14.15 5.19 14.73
N LEU A 292 13.51 6.20 14.13
CA LEU A 292 13.85 7.60 14.39
C LEU A 292 13.36 8.04 15.76
N VAL A 293 12.20 7.56 16.21
CA VAL A 293 11.70 7.80 17.56
C VAL A 293 12.64 7.22 18.60
N GLU A 294 13.12 5.98 18.41
CA GLU A 294 14.10 5.36 19.29
C GLU A 294 15.44 6.11 19.29
N ALA A 295 15.89 6.57 18.12
CA ALA A 295 17.09 7.39 17.99
C ALA A 295 16.96 8.72 18.76
N ASN A 296 15.79 9.37 18.66
CA ASN A 296 15.49 10.59 19.42
C ASN A 296 15.52 10.36 20.93
N ALA A 297 14.89 9.29 21.42
CA ALA A 297 14.90 8.95 22.83
C ALA A 297 16.33 8.74 23.37
N LYS A 298 17.15 7.98 22.63
CA LYS A 298 18.57 7.78 22.99
C LYS A 298 19.38 9.10 22.99
N ARG A 299 19.10 9.99 22.02
CA ARG A 299 19.74 11.31 21.96
C ARG A 299 19.40 12.13 23.21
N LYS A 300 18.12 12.21 23.57
CA LYS A 300 17.65 12.96 24.75
C LYS A 300 18.25 12.40 26.04
N GLU A 301 18.26 11.09 26.23
CA GLU A 301 18.88 10.43 27.40
C GLU A 301 20.37 10.79 27.50
N LYS A 302 21.10 10.77 26.37
CA LYS A 302 22.51 11.14 26.34
C LYS A 302 22.73 12.59 26.74
N LEU A 303 21.90 13.53 26.27
CA LEU A 303 21.98 14.95 26.63
C LEU A 303 21.72 15.15 28.12
N GLU A 304 20.69 14.52 28.68
CA GLU A 304 20.40 14.59 30.12
C GLU A 304 21.58 14.09 30.98
N LEU A 305 22.22 12.97 30.55
CA LEU A 305 23.40 12.44 31.23
C LEU A 305 24.59 13.43 31.19
N VAL A 306 24.81 14.08 30.06
CA VAL A 306 25.86 15.09 29.89
C VAL A 306 25.61 16.27 30.81
N GLU A 307 24.41 16.82 30.86
CA GLU A 307 24.01 17.91 31.75
C GLU A 307 24.18 17.53 33.25
N GLN A 308 23.80 16.30 33.62
CA GLN A 308 24.00 15.80 34.96
C GLN A 308 25.50 15.72 35.33
N VAL A 309 26.34 15.24 34.41
CA VAL A 309 27.79 15.15 34.62
C VAL A 309 28.41 16.55 34.76
N GLU A 310 27.99 17.52 33.93
CA GLU A 310 28.45 18.91 34.02
C GLU A 310 28.03 19.57 35.33
N SER A 311 26.78 19.38 35.73
CA SER A 311 26.27 19.87 37.03
C SER A 311 27.05 19.29 38.22
N LEU A 312 27.34 17.99 38.18
CA LEU A 312 28.15 17.35 39.23
C LEU A 312 29.62 17.84 39.27
N LYS A 313 30.22 18.10 38.11
CA LYS A 313 31.56 18.68 38.00
C LYS A 313 31.58 20.09 38.60
N HIS A 314 30.60 20.93 38.30
CA HIS A 314 30.48 22.29 38.84
C HIS A 314 30.34 22.28 40.36
N GLN A 315 29.54 21.35 40.90
CA GLN A 315 29.40 21.19 42.36
C GLN A 315 30.69 20.71 43.03
N LEU A 316 31.52 19.92 42.35
CA LEU A 316 32.82 19.46 42.86
C LEU A 316 33.89 20.57 42.84
N GLU A 317 33.79 21.52 41.89
CA GLU A 317 34.73 22.67 41.78
C GLU A 317 34.40 23.77 42.79
N GLU A 318 33.17 23.85 43.30
CA GLU A 318 32.73 24.80 44.30
C GLU A 318 32.99 24.33 45.76
N THR A 319 33.49 23.08 45.96
CA THR A 319 33.75 22.51 47.30
C THR A 319 35.23 22.42 47.57
#